data_ad7b62eb916240f53b199e7a8dc88c38
#
_entry.id   ad7b62eb916240f53b199e7a8dc88c38
#
_cell.length_a   1.000
_cell.length_b   1.000
_cell.length_c   1.000
_cell.angle_alpha   90.00
_cell.angle_beta   90.00
_cell.angle_gamma   90.00
#
_symmetry.space_group_name_H-M   'P 1'
#
loop_
_entity.id
_entity.type
_entity.pdbx_description
1 polymer ?
#
loop_
_entity_poly.entity_id
_entity_poly.type
_entity_poly.pdbx_seq_one_letter_code
_entity_poly.pdbx_strand_id
1 'polypeptide(L)'
;MSEPRSMAANAAITALSQVASMALGAVIALVILLRFGKDAETDGLFAAYGVYGVLVVVAQSFRTTIVARLAEDRSTFAALDRYLGAVGVLFAAAAIPLLVLAEPLARLLTADLGREAVDAARTSLMILWFAAGAQLAGALLAAALAVRDEFALPGAAYVAGGVVSIIALIALAPVLGIQAVALGLCIGGAATVALMLLRLLRLGYRPSAVGMVPDRTAVGRAALLVWAAAGTLSTQVAFVVTLGFAAQLGEGAPTLYTYATFLFGLFLASTAGAMTIVLAPRLAETWDGRSESLHAPLLEVFRAGLTLIAPIVGVIAVAGPAVASLVLDSDDARVLTDTVLAMSGGLVLAVAMPVPLVALYTRGRYAAVAAVGLQGVVLQFGLSAIAVGFDSLVALGFASLLTGLAGAIVLLLLTFGRGAWRVLALLGREVLLVAAVGALAFVPALWLGVLGGRALQPVMALGGLVAFVALARWLLPRHWELAQRVAGPALGRLRRWRSAPAGAGPGA
;
A
#
# COMPACT_ATOMS: atom_id res chain seq x y z
N MET A 1 28.98 -22.24 -4.23
CA MET A 1 27.54 -22.29 -4.59
C MET A 1 26.77 -22.28 -3.28
N SER A 2 26.09 -21.17 -2.96
CA SER A 2 25.24 -21.07 -1.77
C SER A 2 24.04 -22.00 -1.92
N GLU A 3 23.72 -22.79 -0.90
CA GLU A 3 22.51 -23.62 -0.87
C GLU A 3 21.27 -22.81 -1.26
N PRO A 4 20.37 -23.38 -2.09
CA PRO A 4 19.12 -22.69 -2.45
C PRO A 4 18.31 -22.41 -1.18
N ARG A 5 18.13 -21.13 -0.85
CA ARG A 5 17.28 -20.72 0.27
C ARG A 5 15.89 -21.31 0.07
N SER A 6 15.30 -21.84 1.13
CA SER A 6 13.93 -22.37 1.06
C SER A 6 12.95 -21.30 0.59
N MET A 7 11.91 -21.68 -0.17
CA MET A 7 10.85 -20.78 -0.65
C MET A 7 10.25 -19.94 0.47
N ALA A 8 10.13 -20.53 1.68
CA ALA A 8 9.66 -19.85 2.89
C ALA A 8 10.61 -18.74 3.38
N ALA A 9 11.94 -18.92 3.22
CA ALA A 9 12.91 -17.90 3.59
C ALA A 9 12.84 -16.70 2.63
N ASN A 10 12.70 -16.95 1.33
CA ASN A 10 12.57 -15.91 0.30
C ASN A 10 11.28 -15.11 0.47
N ALA A 11 10.15 -15.79 0.74
CA ALA A 11 8.87 -15.13 1.02
C ALA A 11 8.95 -14.24 2.29
N ALA A 12 9.62 -14.72 3.33
CA ALA A 12 9.80 -13.96 4.56
C ALA A 12 10.67 -12.71 4.38
N ILE A 13 11.75 -12.80 3.60
CA ILE A 13 12.62 -11.65 3.29
C ILE A 13 11.85 -10.63 2.47
N THR A 14 11.06 -11.07 1.48
CA THR A 14 10.21 -10.19 0.68
C THR A 14 9.15 -9.48 1.54
N ALA A 15 8.48 -10.20 2.43
CA ALA A 15 7.48 -9.61 3.33
C ALA A 15 8.13 -8.60 4.30
N LEU A 16 9.29 -8.92 4.88
CA LEU A 16 10.00 -8.03 5.78
C LEU A 16 10.46 -6.74 5.07
N SER A 17 10.99 -6.86 3.85
CA SER A 17 11.40 -5.70 3.06
C SER A 17 10.20 -4.83 2.65
N GLN A 18 9.04 -5.42 2.40
CA GLN A 18 7.80 -4.67 2.13
C GLN A 18 7.37 -3.85 3.36
N VAL A 19 7.36 -4.46 4.54
CA VAL A 19 7.04 -3.76 5.80
C VAL A 19 8.06 -2.65 6.07
N ALA A 20 9.35 -2.92 5.88
CA ALA A 20 10.40 -1.92 6.05
C ALA A 20 10.24 -0.74 5.09
N SER A 21 9.93 -1.00 3.81
CA SER A 21 9.68 0.05 2.80
C SER A 21 8.47 0.93 3.17
N MET A 22 7.41 0.32 3.71
CA MET A 22 6.24 1.07 4.19
C MET A 22 6.53 1.90 5.43
N ALA A 23 7.33 1.37 6.37
CA ALA A 23 7.78 2.12 7.53
C ALA A 23 8.62 3.33 7.11
N LEU A 24 9.49 3.19 6.10
CA LEU A 24 10.24 4.33 5.54
C LEU A 24 9.31 5.36 4.89
N GLY A 25 8.25 4.93 4.20
CA GLY A 25 7.22 5.84 3.68
C GLY A 25 6.53 6.65 4.79
N ALA A 26 6.19 5.99 5.91
CA ALA A 26 5.63 6.67 7.08
C ALA A 26 6.63 7.66 7.72
N VAL A 27 7.93 7.32 7.75
CA VAL A 27 8.99 8.23 8.23
C VAL A 27 9.11 9.44 7.30
N ILE A 28 9.06 9.24 5.97
CA ILE A 28 9.06 10.37 5.01
C ILE A 28 7.86 11.28 5.27
N ALA A 29 6.66 10.72 5.43
CA ALA A 29 5.45 11.49 5.73
C ALA A 29 5.59 12.28 7.05
N LEU A 30 6.15 11.66 8.08
CA LEU A 30 6.42 12.32 9.35
C LEU A 30 7.43 13.47 9.21
N VAL A 31 8.51 13.27 8.45
CA VAL A 31 9.51 14.33 8.18
C VAL A 31 8.87 15.49 7.42
N ILE A 32 8.00 15.20 6.44
CA ILE A 32 7.25 16.23 5.71
C ILE A 32 6.40 17.05 6.68
N LEU A 33 5.62 16.38 7.53
CA LEU A 33 4.75 17.03 8.50
C LEU A 33 5.52 17.92 9.49
N LEU A 34 6.62 17.40 10.04
CA LEU A 34 7.44 18.12 11.02
C LEU A 34 8.21 19.30 10.41
N ARG A 35 8.56 19.23 9.13
CA ARG A 35 9.42 20.23 8.48
C ARG A 35 8.64 21.29 7.72
N PHE A 36 7.55 20.90 7.08
CA PHE A 36 6.78 21.77 6.16
C PHE A 36 5.35 22.03 6.66
N GLY A 37 4.83 21.18 7.57
CA GLY A 37 3.48 21.36 8.07
C GLY A 37 2.40 20.94 7.08
N LYS A 38 1.29 21.68 7.05
CA LYS A 38 0.08 21.45 6.25
C LYS A 38 -0.31 22.73 5.51
N ASP A 39 0.58 23.26 4.72
CA ASP A 39 0.36 24.49 3.94
C ASP A 39 0.01 24.18 2.46
N ALA A 40 -0.26 25.23 1.70
CA ALA A 40 -0.59 25.12 0.29
C ALA A 40 0.49 24.40 -0.56
N GLU A 41 1.77 24.60 -0.24
CA GLU A 41 2.86 23.90 -0.96
C GLU A 41 2.85 22.41 -0.68
N THR A 42 2.57 22.01 0.57
CA THR A 42 2.48 20.58 0.97
C THR A 42 1.26 19.93 0.31
N ASP A 43 0.13 20.61 0.23
CA ASP A 43 -1.05 20.15 -0.49
C ASP A 43 -0.76 19.95 -1.98
N GLY A 44 -0.04 20.89 -2.60
CA GLY A 44 0.40 20.78 -3.99
C GLY A 44 1.33 19.59 -4.23
N LEU A 45 2.28 19.37 -3.31
CA LEU A 45 3.14 18.17 -3.36
C LEU A 45 2.32 16.88 -3.30
N PHE A 46 1.36 16.77 -2.36
CA PHE A 46 0.56 15.54 -2.22
C PHE A 46 -0.40 15.32 -3.37
N ALA A 47 -0.90 16.37 -3.99
CA ALA A 47 -1.65 16.29 -5.25
C ALA A 47 -0.80 15.64 -6.36
N ALA A 48 0.44 16.07 -6.52
CA ALA A 48 1.42 15.48 -7.45
C ALA A 48 1.81 14.04 -7.04
N TYR A 49 1.98 13.79 -5.75
CA TYR A 49 2.31 12.48 -5.21
C TYR A 49 1.20 11.45 -5.48
N GLY A 50 -0.06 11.87 -5.49
CA GLY A 50 -1.18 11.02 -5.90
C GLY A 50 -0.99 10.45 -7.31
N VAL A 51 -0.61 11.29 -8.27
CA VAL A 51 -0.31 10.89 -9.66
C VAL A 51 0.92 9.97 -9.72
N TYR A 52 1.99 10.31 -8.99
CA TYR A 52 3.16 9.46 -8.84
C TYR A 52 2.79 8.06 -8.31
N GLY A 53 1.90 7.97 -7.32
CA GLY A 53 1.40 6.72 -6.77
C GLY A 53 0.74 5.83 -7.81
N VAL A 54 -0.01 6.39 -8.77
CA VAL A 54 -0.57 5.64 -9.92
C VAL A 54 0.55 4.96 -10.70
N LEU A 55 1.62 5.68 -11.01
CA LEU A 55 2.76 5.15 -11.77
C LEU A 55 3.55 4.10 -10.98
N VAL A 56 3.66 4.24 -9.66
CA VAL A 56 4.27 3.23 -8.77
C VAL A 56 3.46 1.92 -8.79
N VAL A 57 2.13 1.99 -8.78
CA VAL A 57 1.27 0.80 -8.89
C VAL A 57 1.42 0.13 -10.26
N VAL A 58 1.54 0.89 -11.34
CA VAL A 58 1.90 0.35 -12.67
C VAL A 58 3.21 -0.40 -12.59
N ALA A 59 4.26 0.19 -12.01
CA ALA A 59 5.57 -0.44 -11.88
C ALA A 59 5.52 -1.76 -11.09
N GLN A 60 4.77 -1.81 -9.99
CA GLN A 60 4.60 -3.04 -9.21
C GLN A 60 3.86 -4.12 -9.99
N SER A 61 2.85 -3.76 -10.78
CA SER A 61 2.12 -4.69 -11.63
C SER A 61 3.00 -5.24 -12.75
N PHE A 62 3.87 -4.43 -13.32
CA PHE A 62 4.91 -4.88 -14.25
C PHE A 62 5.81 -5.93 -13.61
N ARG A 63 6.29 -5.68 -12.40
CA ARG A 63 7.16 -6.60 -11.68
C ARG A 63 6.55 -8.00 -11.54
N THR A 64 5.27 -8.10 -11.21
CA THR A 64 4.61 -9.40 -10.98
C THR A 64 4.33 -10.17 -12.27
N THR A 65 3.98 -9.47 -13.34
CA THR A 65 3.56 -10.10 -14.61
C THR A 65 4.72 -10.43 -15.54
N ILE A 66 5.80 -9.64 -15.49
CA ILE A 66 6.94 -9.81 -16.40
C ILE A 66 7.87 -10.96 -15.99
N VAL A 67 7.86 -11.38 -14.71
CA VAL A 67 8.69 -12.47 -14.19
C VAL A 67 8.52 -13.75 -15.02
N ALA A 68 7.28 -14.12 -15.36
CA ALA A 68 7.01 -15.32 -16.16
C ALA A 68 7.68 -15.25 -17.53
N ARG A 69 7.67 -14.08 -18.16
CA ARG A 69 8.30 -13.88 -19.48
C ARG A 69 9.82 -13.83 -19.45
N LEU A 70 10.39 -13.23 -18.41
CA LEU A 70 11.84 -13.24 -18.21
C LEU A 70 12.35 -14.65 -17.85
N ALA A 71 11.49 -15.50 -17.26
CA ALA A 71 11.82 -16.88 -16.95
C ALA A 71 11.92 -17.77 -18.20
N GLU A 72 11.18 -17.45 -19.27
CA GLU A 72 11.27 -18.16 -20.57
C GLU A 72 12.68 -18.02 -21.19
N ASP A 73 13.37 -16.91 -20.93
CA ASP A 73 14.72 -16.61 -21.45
C ASP A 73 15.74 -16.39 -20.30
N ARG A 74 15.77 -17.36 -19.37
CA ARG A 74 16.59 -17.29 -18.16
C ARG A 74 18.10 -17.23 -18.43
N SER A 75 18.54 -17.80 -19.57
CA SER A 75 19.95 -17.89 -19.96
C SER A 75 20.51 -16.60 -20.53
N THR A 76 19.68 -15.73 -21.04
CA THR A 76 20.08 -14.45 -21.65
C THR A 76 19.44 -13.26 -20.95
N PHE A 77 19.87 -12.05 -21.33
CA PHE A 77 19.24 -10.80 -20.87
C PHE A 77 18.49 -10.07 -22.00
N ALA A 78 18.35 -10.71 -23.16
CA ALA A 78 17.76 -10.08 -24.34
C ALA A 78 16.30 -9.66 -24.11
N ALA A 79 15.53 -10.44 -23.36
CA ALA A 79 14.16 -10.07 -22.97
C ALA A 79 14.16 -8.85 -22.05
N LEU A 80 15.09 -8.75 -21.09
CA LEU A 80 15.22 -7.59 -20.21
C LEU A 80 15.50 -6.31 -20.99
N ASP A 81 16.47 -6.35 -21.92
CA ASP A 81 16.81 -5.19 -22.76
C ASP A 81 15.60 -4.71 -23.57
N ARG A 82 14.87 -5.63 -24.23
CA ARG A 82 13.66 -5.30 -25.01
C ARG A 82 12.57 -4.65 -24.15
N TYR A 83 12.34 -5.15 -22.94
CA TYR A 83 11.33 -4.56 -22.05
C TYR A 83 11.79 -3.23 -21.45
N LEU A 84 13.07 -3.07 -21.13
CA LEU A 84 13.62 -1.77 -20.71
C LEU A 84 13.46 -0.73 -21.82
N GLY A 85 13.75 -1.11 -23.07
CA GLY A 85 13.53 -0.25 -24.22
C GLY A 85 12.05 0.09 -24.45
N ALA A 86 11.15 -0.92 -24.39
CA ALA A 86 9.73 -0.69 -24.58
C ALA A 86 9.14 0.23 -23.50
N VAL A 87 9.49 -0.01 -22.23
CA VAL A 87 9.07 0.84 -21.12
C VAL A 87 9.69 2.23 -21.24
N GLY A 88 10.96 2.34 -21.62
CA GLY A 88 11.63 3.62 -21.86
C GLY A 88 10.94 4.46 -22.93
N VAL A 89 10.54 3.85 -24.05
CA VAL A 89 9.80 4.53 -25.14
C VAL A 89 8.41 4.96 -24.66
N LEU A 90 7.67 4.09 -24.00
CA LEU A 90 6.34 4.43 -23.48
C LEU A 90 6.42 5.55 -22.42
N PHE A 91 7.42 5.49 -21.56
CA PHE A 91 7.67 6.49 -20.53
C PHE A 91 8.05 7.85 -21.15
N ALA A 92 8.96 7.87 -22.15
CA ALA A 92 9.32 9.08 -22.88
C ALA A 92 8.14 9.66 -23.67
N ALA A 93 7.34 8.81 -24.33
CA ALA A 93 6.15 9.24 -25.05
C ALA A 93 5.10 9.86 -24.12
N ALA A 94 4.93 9.31 -22.89
CA ALA A 94 4.01 9.84 -21.90
C ALA A 94 4.54 11.11 -21.21
N ALA A 95 5.84 11.40 -21.29
CA ALA A 95 6.43 12.65 -20.80
C ALA A 95 5.92 13.88 -21.58
N ILE A 96 5.68 13.73 -22.89
CA ILE A 96 5.23 14.84 -23.75
C ILE A 96 3.87 15.40 -23.27
N PRO A 97 2.79 14.60 -23.17
CA PRO A 97 1.52 15.09 -22.64
C PRO A 97 1.63 15.57 -21.19
N LEU A 98 2.49 14.96 -20.35
CA LEU A 98 2.70 15.43 -18.98
C LEU A 98 3.28 16.86 -18.98
N LEU A 99 4.31 17.14 -19.78
CA LEU A 99 4.92 18.47 -19.85
C LEU A 99 3.92 19.53 -20.32
N VAL A 100 3.07 19.18 -21.30
CA VAL A 100 2.04 20.09 -21.84
C VAL A 100 0.89 20.27 -20.85
N LEU A 101 0.49 19.21 -20.15
CA LEU A 101 -0.68 19.19 -19.27
C LEU A 101 -0.33 19.36 -17.80
N ALA A 102 0.95 19.55 -17.42
CA ALA A 102 1.37 19.65 -16.03
C ALA A 102 0.64 20.75 -15.26
N GLU A 103 0.49 21.93 -15.87
CA GLU A 103 -0.22 23.04 -15.24
C GLU A 103 -1.75 22.84 -15.18
N PRO A 104 -2.45 22.48 -16.28
CA PRO A 104 -3.86 22.11 -16.21
C PRO A 104 -4.13 20.98 -15.20
N LEU A 105 -3.26 19.97 -15.16
CA LEU A 105 -3.39 18.87 -14.22
C LEU A 105 -3.15 19.32 -12.77
N ALA A 106 -2.15 20.18 -12.53
CA ALA A 106 -1.91 20.76 -11.22
C ALA A 106 -3.12 21.56 -10.73
N ARG A 107 -3.68 22.44 -11.57
CA ARG A 107 -4.91 23.19 -11.25
C ARG A 107 -6.09 22.27 -10.96
N LEU A 108 -6.28 21.21 -11.75
CA LEU A 108 -7.37 20.25 -11.52
C LEU A 108 -7.22 19.52 -10.17
N LEU A 109 -6.00 19.16 -9.80
CA LEU A 109 -5.72 18.40 -8.58
C LEU A 109 -5.72 19.25 -7.32
N THR A 110 -5.36 20.54 -7.43
CA THR A 110 -5.34 21.48 -6.31
C THR A 110 -6.63 22.29 -6.18
N ALA A 111 -7.56 22.15 -7.14
CA ALA A 111 -8.83 22.86 -7.16
C ALA A 111 -8.66 24.38 -6.85
N ASP A 112 -9.22 24.86 -5.74
CA ASP A 112 -9.22 26.26 -5.36
C ASP A 112 -8.10 26.68 -4.38
N LEU A 113 -7.06 25.85 -4.20
CA LEU A 113 -5.94 26.07 -3.26
C LEU A 113 -4.92 27.12 -3.74
N GLY A 114 -5.20 28.12 -4.43
CA GLY A 114 -4.30 29.21 -4.76
C GLY A 114 -3.07 28.85 -5.62
N ARG A 115 -2.27 29.88 -5.97
CA ARG A 115 -1.14 29.71 -6.90
C ARG A 115 0.02 28.92 -6.32
N GLU A 116 0.29 29.04 -5.03
CA GLU A 116 1.40 28.34 -4.38
C GLU A 116 1.23 26.82 -4.47
N ALA A 117 0.04 26.30 -4.21
CA ALA A 117 -0.29 24.90 -4.36
C ALA A 117 -0.14 24.42 -5.82
N VAL A 118 -0.60 25.22 -6.79
CA VAL A 118 -0.50 24.91 -8.23
C VAL A 118 0.96 24.82 -8.67
N ASP A 119 1.78 25.79 -8.27
CA ASP A 119 3.19 25.86 -8.64
C ASP A 119 4.00 24.71 -7.98
N ALA A 120 3.71 24.41 -6.72
CA ALA A 120 4.28 23.27 -6.01
C ALA A 120 3.87 21.95 -6.67
N ALA A 121 2.61 21.76 -6.99
CA ALA A 121 2.10 20.57 -7.67
C ALA A 121 2.73 20.39 -9.05
N ARG A 122 2.78 21.44 -9.86
CA ARG A 122 3.38 21.43 -11.21
C ARG A 122 4.84 21.02 -11.15
N THR A 123 5.63 21.66 -10.29
CA THR A 123 7.06 21.38 -10.15
C THR A 123 7.29 19.97 -9.64
N SER A 124 6.53 19.57 -8.62
CA SER A 124 6.60 18.21 -8.06
C SER A 124 6.22 17.14 -9.09
N LEU A 125 5.19 17.36 -9.92
CA LEU A 125 4.81 16.45 -11.02
C LEU A 125 5.96 16.19 -11.97
N MET A 126 6.69 17.25 -12.38
CA MET A 126 7.82 17.13 -13.28
C MET A 126 8.98 16.33 -12.65
N ILE A 127 9.30 16.57 -11.38
CA ILE A 127 10.38 15.86 -10.69
C ILE A 127 9.97 14.41 -10.40
N LEU A 128 8.76 14.19 -9.89
CA LEU A 128 8.22 12.85 -9.56
C LEU A 128 8.06 11.97 -10.80
N TRP A 129 7.95 12.56 -12.00
CA TRP A 129 8.00 11.80 -13.23
C TRP A 129 9.28 10.98 -13.34
N PHE A 130 10.45 11.58 -13.10
CA PHE A 130 11.72 10.85 -13.11
C PHE A 130 11.80 9.79 -12.01
N ALA A 131 11.24 10.08 -10.82
CA ALA A 131 11.13 9.09 -9.76
C ALA A 131 10.28 7.89 -10.21
N ALA A 132 9.17 8.13 -10.93
CA ALA A 132 8.34 7.07 -11.50
C ALA A 132 9.10 6.24 -12.56
N GLY A 133 9.91 6.88 -13.39
CA GLY A 133 10.81 6.19 -14.33
C GLY A 133 11.79 5.27 -13.61
N ALA A 134 12.37 5.73 -12.52
CA ALA A 134 13.25 4.91 -11.67
C ALA A 134 12.49 3.72 -11.05
N GLN A 135 11.24 3.90 -10.62
CA GLN A 135 10.40 2.81 -10.11
C GLN A 135 10.09 1.76 -11.19
N LEU A 136 9.75 2.18 -12.40
CA LEU A 136 9.51 1.28 -13.53
C LEU A 136 10.77 0.48 -13.91
N ALA A 137 11.92 1.16 -14.03
CA ALA A 137 13.19 0.50 -14.28
C ALA A 137 13.54 -0.47 -13.14
N GLY A 138 13.41 -0.03 -11.88
CA GLY A 138 13.65 -0.84 -10.70
C GLY A 138 12.76 -2.10 -10.66
N ALA A 139 11.49 -1.99 -11.05
CA ALA A 139 10.57 -3.12 -11.12
C ALA A 139 11.03 -4.19 -12.13
N LEU A 140 11.51 -3.77 -13.32
CA LEU A 140 12.07 -4.67 -14.33
C LEU A 140 13.36 -5.35 -13.86
N LEU A 141 14.29 -4.59 -13.27
CA LEU A 141 15.53 -5.13 -12.72
C LEU A 141 15.26 -6.10 -11.56
N ALA A 142 14.30 -5.77 -10.69
CA ALA A 142 13.87 -6.65 -9.61
C ALA A 142 13.27 -7.96 -10.12
N ALA A 143 12.46 -7.91 -11.19
CA ALA A 143 11.93 -9.09 -11.86
C ALA A 143 13.05 -9.95 -12.46
N ALA A 144 14.04 -9.33 -13.12
CA ALA A 144 15.19 -10.03 -13.69
C ALA A 144 16.09 -10.70 -12.62
N LEU A 145 16.21 -10.09 -11.44
CA LEU A 145 16.90 -10.68 -10.30
C LEU A 145 16.10 -11.84 -9.70
N ALA A 146 14.78 -11.69 -9.57
CA ALA A 146 13.90 -12.73 -9.04
C ALA A 146 13.93 -14.01 -9.89
N VAL A 147 13.98 -13.90 -11.22
CA VAL A 147 14.16 -15.03 -12.16
C VAL A 147 15.47 -15.79 -11.93
N ARG A 148 16.47 -15.15 -11.32
CA ARG A 148 17.79 -15.72 -10.98
C ARG A 148 17.92 -16.08 -9.51
N ASP A 149 16.80 -16.26 -8.82
CA ASP A 149 16.69 -16.63 -7.40
C ASP A 149 17.28 -15.60 -6.43
N GLU A 150 17.50 -14.36 -6.89
CA GLU A 150 18.00 -13.24 -6.10
C GLU A 150 16.83 -12.42 -5.51
N PHE A 151 16.10 -12.98 -4.55
CA PHE A 151 14.92 -12.34 -3.96
C PHE A 151 15.25 -11.30 -2.87
N ALA A 152 16.34 -11.48 -2.16
CA ALA A 152 16.70 -10.61 -1.02
C ALA A 152 17.20 -9.24 -1.47
N LEU A 153 17.94 -9.19 -2.58
CA LEU A 153 18.58 -7.96 -3.04
C LEU A 153 17.58 -6.89 -3.48
N PRO A 154 16.54 -7.19 -4.29
CA PRO A 154 15.52 -6.20 -4.60
C PRO A 154 14.89 -5.56 -3.36
N GLY A 155 14.54 -6.37 -2.35
CA GLY A 155 14.02 -5.87 -1.10
C GLY A 155 14.99 -4.94 -0.37
N ALA A 156 16.24 -5.35 -0.25
CA ALA A 156 17.28 -4.54 0.37
C ALA A 156 17.55 -3.23 -0.41
N ALA A 157 17.51 -3.28 -1.74
CA ALA A 157 17.70 -2.11 -2.61
C ALA A 157 16.58 -1.08 -2.43
N TYR A 158 15.31 -1.51 -2.32
CA TYR A 158 14.19 -0.61 -2.03
C TYR A 158 14.31 0.03 -0.64
N VAL A 159 14.71 -0.73 0.37
CA VAL A 159 14.96 -0.19 1.72
C VAL A 159 16.11 0.81 1.71
N ALA A 160 17.23 0.46 1.07
CA ALA A 160 18.38 1.37 0.95
C ALA A 160 18.02 2.65 0.18
N GLY A 161 17.27 2.53 -0.93
CA GLY A 161 16.76 3.67 -1.67
C GLY A 161 15.85 4.57 -0.83
N GLY A 162 14.97 3.98 0.00
CA GLY A 162 14.13 4.73 0.93
C GLY A 162 14.96 5.51 1.97
N VAL A 163 16.01 4.89 2.52
CA VAL A 163 16.93 5.57 3.43
C VAL A 163 17.65 6.73 2.72
N VAL A 164 18.13 6.50 1.50
CA VAL A 164 18.76 7.55 0.67
C VAL A 164 17.77 8.67 0.37
N SER A 165 16.49 8.37 0.10
CA SER A 165 15.44 9.38 -0.07
C SER A 165 15.29 10.27 1.16
N ILE A 166 15.28 9.70 2.36
CA ILE A 166 15.15 10.45 3.63
C ILE A 166 16.38 11.33 3.84
N ILE A 167 17.58 10.80 3.63
CA ILE A 167 18.83 11.57 3.77
C ILE A 167 18.84 12.73 2.79
N ALA A 168 18.48 12.48 1.52
CA ALA A 168 18.42 13.52 0.49
C ALA A 168 17.35 14.58 0.83
N LEU A 169 16.17 14.17 1.29
CA LEU A 169 15.11 15.07 1.75
C LEU A 169 15.63 16.00 2.85
N ILE A 170 16.23 15.46 3.91
CA ILE A 170 16.72 16.24 5.06
C ILE A 170 17.83 17.20 4.62
N ALA A 171 18.76 16.75 3.77
CA ALA A 171 19.88 17.55 3.31
C ALA A 171 19.47 18.68 2.37
N LEU A 172 18.47 18.45 1.51
CA LEU A 172 18.03 19.41 0.47
C LEU A 172 16.91 20.33 0.96
N ALA A 173 16.17 19.97 2.00
CA ALA A 173 15.06 20.77 2.53
C ALA A 173 15.41 22.23 2.84
N PRO A 174 16.59 22.58 3.41
CA PRO A 174 16.94 23.97 3.70
C PRO A 174 17.10 24.85 2.44
N VAL A 175 17.40 24.23 1.28
CA VAL A 175 17.69 24.95 0.02
C VAL A 175 16.52 24.92 -0.95
N LEU A 176 15.82 23.79 -1.02
CA LEU A 176 14.79 23.54 -2.03
C LEU A 176 13.35 23.55 -1.47
N GLY A 177 13.18 23.79 -0.17
CA GLY A 177 11.85 23.75 0.44
C GLY A 177 11.16 22.41 0.20
N ILE A 178 9.88 22.46 -0.09
CA ILE A 178 9.01 21.28 -0.30
C ILE A 178 9.46 20.41 -1.48
N GLN A 179 10.14 20.98 -2.50
CA GLN A 179 10.63 20.24 -3.67
C GLN A 179 11.73 19.22 -3.31
N ALA A 180 12.37 19.37 -2.15
CA ALA A 180 13.33 18.40 -1.63
C ALA A 180 12.70 17.01 -1.46
N VAL A 181 11.39 16.91 -1.23
CA VAL A 181 10.65 15.64 -1.11
C VAL A 181 10.66 14.91 -2.45
N ALA A 182 10.22 15.60 -3.51
CA ALA A 182 10.15 15.02 -4.86
C ALA A 182 11.55 14.62 -5.35
N LEU A 183 12.54 15.48 -5.14
CA LEU A 183 13.92 15.20 -5.53
C LEU A 183 14.55 14.07 -4.69
N GLY A 184 14.25 14.02 -3.39
CA GLY A 184 14.66 12.93 -2.51
C GLY A 184 14.15 11.56 -3.00
N LEU A 185 12.87 11.48 -3.40
CA LEU A 185 12.30 10.28 -4.00
C LEU A 185 12.97 9.91 -5.33
N CYS A 186 13.33 10.89 -6.15
CA CYS A 186 14.07 10.68 -7.38
C CYS A 186 15.47 10.09 -7.12
N ILE A 187 16.22 10.69 -6.20
CA ILE A 187 17.57 10.24 -5.81
C ILE A 187 17.52 8.83 -5.21
N GLY A 188 16.57 8.55 -4.31
CA GLY A 188 16.40 7.23 -3.73
C GLY A 188 15.97 6.17 -4.76
N GLY A 189 15.10 6.54 -5.70
CA GLY A 189 14.75 5.68 -6.84
C GLY A 189 15.97 5.36 -7.70
N ALA A 190 16.80 6.35 -8.02
CA ALA A 190 18.05 6.17 -8.77
C ALA A 190 19.02 5.26 -8.01
N ALA A 191 19.16 5.43 -6.69
CA ALA A 191 19.98 4.55 -5.84
C ALA A 191 19.50 3.10 -5.87
N THR A 192 18.17 2.89 -5.80
CA THR A 192 17.55 1.57 -5.92
C THR A 192 17.89 0.91 -7.25
N VAL A 193 17.73 1.63 -8.37
CA VAL A 193 18.08 1.15 -9.70
C VAL A 193 19.57 0.83 -9.82
N ALA A 194 20.43 1.73 -9.32
CA ALA A 194 21.88 1.54 -9.36
C ALA A 194 22.32 0.28 -8.61
N LEU A 195 21.80 0.02 -7.40
CA LEU A 195 22.12 -1.18 -6.62
C LEU A 195 21.73 -2.46 -7.36
N MET A 196 20.52 -2.51 -7.93
CA MET A 196 20.05 -3.66 -8.69
C MET A 196 20.83 -3.86 -9.98
N LEU A 197 21.12 -2.78 -10.71
CA LEU A 197 21.90 -2.80 -11.94
C LEU A 197 23.33 -3.29 -11.70
N LEU A 198 23.99 -2.79 -10.65
CA LEU A 198 25.33 -3.24 -10.26
C LEU A 198 25.37 -4.74 -9.99
N ARG A 199 24.33 -5.28 -9.36
CA ARG A 199 24.24 -6.73 -9.15
C ARG A 199 24.05 -7.50 -10.45
N LEU A 200 23.16 -7.03 -11.34
CA LEU A 200 22.98 -7.66 -12.66
C LEU A 200 24.25 -7.62 -13.52
N LEU A 201 25.00 -6.52 -13.49
CA LEU A 201 26.29 -6.42 -14.16
C LEU A 201 27.29 -7.46 -13.65
N ARG A 202 27.32 -7.69 -12.31
CA ARG A 202 28.14 -8.75 -11.71
C ARG A 202 27.67 -10.17 -12.07
N LEU A 203 26.39 -10.33 -12.42
CA LEU A 203 25.81 -11.58 -12.93
C LEU A 203 26.02 -11.76 -14.45
N GLY A 204 26.79 -10.87 -15.09
CA GLY A 204 27.11 -10.95 -16.51
C GLY A 204 26.15 -10.19 -17.43
N TYR A 205 25.23 -9.41 -16.89
CA TYR A 205 24.39 -8.52 -17.69
C TYR A 205 25.28 -7.47 -18.38
N ARG A 206 25.09 -7.32 -19.66
CA ARG A 206 25.74 -6.28 -20.48
C ARG A 206 24.63 -5.53 -21.24
N PRO A 207 24.25 -4.33 -20.83
CA PRO A 207 23.25 -3.54 -21.53
C PRO A 207 23.62 -3.37 -23.01
N SER A 208 22.68 -3.68 -23.89
CA SER A 208 22.87 -3.53 -25.33
C SER A 208 21.91 -2.48 -25.88
N ALA A 209 22.45 -1.38 -26.41
CA ALA A 209 21.62 -0.36 -27.06
C ALA A 209 20.78 -0.94 -28.22
N VAL A 210 21.33 -1.89 -28.97
CA VAL A 210 20.61 -2.59 -30.03
C VAL A 210 19.52 -3.50 -29.46
N GLY A 211 19.82 -4.18 -28.34
CA GLY A 211 18.83 -5.02 -27.63
C GLY A 211 17.68 -4.22 -27.03
N MET A 212 17.89 -2.95 -26.71
CA MET A 212 16.88 -2.04 -26.19
C MET A 212 15.95 -1.43 -27.26
N VAL A 213 16.20 -1.67 -28.54
CA VAL A 213 15.24 -1.25 -29.59
C VAL A 213 13.98 -2.12 -29.43
N PRO A 214 12.84 -1.50 -29.03
CA PRO A 214 11.64 -2.28 -28.77
C PRO A 214 11.02 -2.74 -30.07
N ASP A 215 10.65 -4.01 -30.13
CA ASP A 215 9.79 -4.50 -31.18
C ASP A 215 8.30 -4.15 -30.88
N ARG A 216 7.45 -4.16 -31.92
CA ARG A 216 6.02 -3.88 -31.78
C ARG A 216 5.34 -4.84 -30.79
N THR A 217 5.84 -6.06 -30.67
CA THR A 217 5.30 -7.08 -29.79
C THR A 217 5.63 -6.79 -28.33
N ALA A 218 6.82 -6.30 -28.02
CA ALA A 218 7.21 -5.87 -26.66
C ALA A 218 6.42 -4.65 -26.22
N VAL A 219 6.25 -3.65 -27.08
CA VAL A 219 5.42 -2.46 -26.78
C VAL A 219 3.95 -2.84 -26.55
N GLY A 220 3.36 -3.68 -27.42
CA GLY A 220 1.99 -4.15 -27.26
C GLY A 220 1.80 -4.96 -25.98
N ARG A 221 2.76 -5.81 -25.60
CA ARG A 221 2.72 -6.55 -24.34
C ARG A 221 2.88 -5.64 -23.12
N ALA A 222 3.78 -4.66 -23.18
CA ALA A 222 3.92 -3.68 -22.10
C ALA A 222 2.63 -2.89 -21.89
N ALA A 223 1.93 -2.49 -22.96
CA ALA A 223 0.63 -1.84 -22.88
C ALA A 223 -0.46 -2.77 -22.28
N LEU A 224 -0.47 -4.06 -22.65
CA LEU A 224 -1.38 -5.05 -22.04
C LEU A 224 -1.14 -5.24 -20.55
N LEU A 225 0.10 -5.10 -20.07
CA LEU A 225 0.40 -5.19 -18.63
C LEU A 225 -0.22 -4.03 -17.83
N VAL A 226 -0.37 -2.84 -18.44
CA VAL A 226 -1.10 -1.72 -17.84
C VAL A 226 -2.58 -2.10 -17.64
N TRP A 227 -3.20 -2.79 -18.62
CA TRP A 227 -4.55 -3.30 -18.49
C TRP A 227 -4.69 -4.39 -17.42
N ALA A 228 -3.70 -5.28 -17.29
CA ALA A 228 -3.69 -6.29 -16.22
C ALA A 228 -3.62 -5.62 -14.83
N ALA A 229 -3.00 -4.45 -14.74
CA ALA A 229 -2.93 -3.64 -13.54
C ALA A 229 -4.25 -2.88 -13.21
N ALA A 230 -5.22 -2.84 -14.12
CA ALA A 230 -6.38 -1.96 -14.01
C ALA A 230 -7.16 -2.10 -12.70
N GLY A 231 -7.24 -3.32 -12.14
CA GLY A 231 -7.89 -3.56 -10.85
C GLY A 231 -7.17 -2.89 -9.66
N THR A 232 -5.83 -2.90 -9.66
CA THR A 232 -5.02 -2.23 -8.64
C THR A 232 -4.87 -0.73 -8.91
N LEU A 233 -4.83 -0.33 -10.17
CA LEU A 233 -4.80 1.07 -10.58
C LEU A 233 -6.03 1.84 -10.14
N SER A 234 -7.19 1.20 -10.15
CA SER A 234 -8.44 1.84 -9.76
C SER A 234 -8.44 2.35 -8.33
N THR A 235 -7.78 1.65 -7.39
CA THR A 235 -7.68 2.11 -6.00
C THR A 235 -6.83 3.38 -5.90
N GLN A 236 -5.76 3.47 -6.68
CA GLN A 236 -4.90 4.64 -6.69
C GLN A 236 -5.54 5.82 -7.43
N VAL A 237 -6.28 5.55 -8.52
CA VAL A 237 -7.07 6.59 -9.21
C VAL A 237 -8.18 7.12 -8.28
N ALA A 238 -8.85 6.24 -7.53
CA ALA A 238 -9.83 6.64 -6.53
C ALA A 238 -9.22 7.56 -5.44
N PHE A 239 -7.99 7.27 -5.00
CA PHE A 239 -7.26 8.14 -4.08
C PHE A 239 -6.99 9.52 -4.70
N VAL A 240 -6.50 9.59 -5.95
CA VAL A 240 -6.27 10.87 -6.67
C VAL A 240 -7.56 11.67 -6.80
N VAL A 241 -8.66 11.00 -7.17
CA VAL A 241 -9.98 11.64 -7.25
C VAL A 241 -10.37 12.23 -5.91
N THR A 242 -10.18 11.49 -4.82
CA THR A 242 -10.53 11.99 -3.47
C THR A 242 -9.64 13.15 -3.04
N LEU A 243 -8.36 13.16 -3.43
CA LEU A 243 -7.48 14.32 -3.18
C LEU A 243 -8.00 15.59 -3.84
N GLY A 244 -8.47 15.52 -5.09
CA GLY A 244 -9.08 16.65 -5.77
C GLY A 244 -10.34 17.18 -5.07
N PHE A 245 -11.11 16.30 -4.44
CA PHE A 245 -12.24 16.69 -3.60
C PHE A 245 -11.80 17.22 -2.22
N ALA A 246 -10.76 16.64 -1.62
CA ALA A 246 -10.20 17.16 -0.37
C ALA A 246 -9.69 18.61 -0.53
N ALA A 247 -9.11 18.93 -1.71
CA ALA A 247 -8.68 20.29 -2.01
C ALA A 247 -9.82 21.33 -1.98
N GLN A 248 -11.07 20.93 -2.21
CA GLN A 248 -12.23 21.81 -2.11
C GLN A 248 -12.64 22.11 -0.65
N LEU A 249 -12.15 21.33 0.32
CA LEU A 249 -12.38 21.57 1.76
C LEU A 249 -11.39 22.60 2.35
N GLY A 250 -10.47 23.11 1.56
CA GLY A 250 -9.52 24.15 1.95
C GLY A 250 -8.10 23.64 2.18
N GLU A 251 -7.24 24.58 2.55
CA GLU A 251 -5.82 24.36 2.77
C GLU A 251 -5.57 23.39 3.94
N GLY A 252 -4.64 22.47 3.76
CA GLY A 252 -4.29 21.40 4.71
C GLY A 252 -5.17 20.17 4.63
N ALA A 253 -6.35 20.21 4.00
CA ALA A 253 -7.23 19.05 3.90
C ALA A 253 -6.65 17.93 3.00
N PRO A 254 -6.05 18.19 1.82
CA PRO A 254 -5.35 17.15 1.05
C PRO A 254 -4.20 16.51 1.84
N THR A 255 -3.46 17.32 2.58
CA THR A 255 -2.35 16.85 3.41
C THR A 255 -2.84 15.91 4.51
N LEU A 256 -3.86 16.30 5.28
CA LEU A 256 -4.45 15.46 6.34
C LEU A 256 -5.06 14.17 5.76
N TYR A 257 -5.75 14.24 4.62
CA TYR A 257 -6.30 13.07 3.95
C TYR A 257 -5.19 12.11 3.49
N THR A 258 -4.09 12.64 2.99
CA THR A 258 -2.93 11.85 2.57
C THR A 258 -2.29 11.14 3.77
N TYR A 259 -2.12 11.82 4.91
CA TYR A 259 -1.63 11.18 6.13
C TYR A 259 -2.58 10.10 6.64
N ALA A 260 -3.90 10.34 6.61
CA ALA A 260 -4.89 9.32 6.95
C ALA A 260 -4.75 8.09 6.04
N THR A 261 -4.56 8.30 4.74
CA THR A 261 -4.37 7.23 3.75
C THR A 261 -3.05 6.47 3.95
N PHE A 262 -1.96 7.15 4.31
CA PHE A 262 -0.68 6.48 4.61
C PHE A 262 -0.78 5.61 5.85
N LEU A 263 -1.41 6.09 6.92
CA LEU A 263 -1.67 5.29 8.12
C LEU A 263 -2.55 4.09 7.80
N PHE A 264 -3.64 4.31 7.06
CA PHE A 264 -4.51 3.23 6.58
C PHE A 264 -3.72 2.21 5.74
N GLY A 265 -2.88 2.66 4.81
CA GLY A 265 -2.03 1.82 3.97
C GLY A 265 -1.04 0.99 4.77
N LEU A 266 -0.43 1.55 5.81
CA LEU A 266 0.47 0.85 6.72
C LEU A 266 -0.25 -0.30 7.44
N PHE A 267 -1.44 -0.04 7.95
CA PHE A 267 -2.25 -1.08 8.61
C PHE A 267 -2.75 -2.12 7.62
N LEU A 268 -3.17 -1.71 6.43
CA LEU A 268 -3.58 -2.60 5.34
C LEU A 268 -2.47 -3.58 4.98
N ALA A 269 -1.26 -3.10 4.82
CA ALA A 269 -0.12 -3.93 4.45
C ALA A 269 0.32 -4.89 5.55
N SER A 270 0.28 -4.44 6.80
CA SER A 270 0.66 -5.27 7.95
C SER A 270 -0.36 -6.38 8.23
N THR A 271 -1.59 -6.24 7.75
CA THR A 271 -2.70 -7.20 7.97
C THR A 271 -3.08 -7.94 6.69
N ALA A 272 -3.92 -7.35 5.84
CA ALA A 272 -4.46 -7.99 4.64
C ALA A 272 -3.37 -8.31 3.60
N GLY A 273 -2.38 -7.42 3.45
CA GLY A 273 -1.25 -7.63 2.54
C GLY A 273 -0.41 -8.84 2.92
N ALA A 274 -0.07 -8.97 4.21
CA ALA A 274 0.69 -10.11 4.71
C ALA A 274 -0.08 -11.43 4.53
N MET A 275 -1.39 -11.42 4.75
CA MET A 275 -2.25 -12.59 4.55
C MET A 275 -2.34 -13.00 3.09
N THR A 276 -2.45 -12.04 2.16
CA THR A 276 -2.51 -12.31 0.73
C THR A 276 -1.27 -13.05 0.24
N ILE A 277 -0.08 -12.62 0.69
CA ILE A 277 1.20 -13.25 0.31
C ILE A 277 1.27 -14.72 0.75
N VAL A 278 0.74 -15.04 1.93
CA VAL A 278 0.78 -16.41 2.47
C VAL A 278 -0.29 -17.30 1.85
N LEU A 279 -1.43 -16.74 1.53
CA LEU A 279 -2.63 -17.49 1.16
C LEU A 279 -2.77 -17.71 -0.35
N ALA A 280 -2.39 -16.72 -1.17
CA ALA A 280 -2.59 -16.78 -2.60
C ALA A 280 -1.95 -18.02 -3.27
N PRO A 281 -0.70 -18.41 -2.96
CA PRO A 281 -0.10 -19.61 -3.53
C PRO A 281 -0.87 -20.89 -3.14
N ARG A 282 -1.24 -21.02 -1.86
CA ARG A 282 -1.97 -22.19 -1.37
C ARG A 282 -3.35 -22.33 -2.00
N LEU A 283 -4.08 -21.23 -2.14
CA LEU A 283 -5.37 -21.24 -2.83
C LEU A 283 -5.24 -21.60 -4.31
N ALA A 284 -4.22 -21.08 -4.99
CA ALA A 284 -3.98 -21.39 -6.39
C ALA A 284 -3.66 -22.87 -6.63
N GLU A 285 -2.97 -23.52 -5.68
CA GLU A 285 -2.60 -24.95 -5.76
C GLU A 285 -3.74 -25.89 -5.36
N THR A 286 -4.55 -25.52 -4.35
CA THR A 286 -5.51 -26.44 -3.72
C THR A 286 -6.94 -26.24 -4.19
N TRP A 287 -7.24 -25.16 -4.89
CA TRP A 287 -8.61 -24.85 -5.30
C TRP A 287 -9.07 -25.72 -6.48
N ASP A 288 -10.18 -26.41 -6.28
CA ASP A 288 -10.82 -27.33 -7.23
C ASP A 288 -11.73 -26.63 -8.29
N GLY A 289 -11.75 -25.31 -8.30
CA GLY A 289 -12.60 -24.51 -9.20
C GLY A 289 -14.04 -24.29 -8.70
N ARG A 290 -14.45 -24.93 -7.59
CA ARG A 290 -15.78 -24.78 -7.02
C ARG A 290 -15.85 -23.61 -6.05
N SER A 291 -16.92 -22.82 -6.12
CA SER A 291 -17.08 -21.67 -5.18
C SER A 291 -17.31 -22.14 -3.75
N GLU A 292 -17.89 -23.31 -3.54
CA GLU A 292 -18.20 -23.85 -2.21
C GLU A 292 -16.94 -24.19 -1.42
N SER A 293 -15.88 -24.65 -2.09
CA SER A 293 -14.61 -24.96 -1.44
C SER A 293 -13.82 -23.71 -0.95
N LEU A 294 -14.24 -22.51 -1.41
CA LEU A 294 -13.66 -21.25 -0.96
C LEU A 294 -14.24 -20.72 0.37
N HIS A 295 -15.38 -21.26 0.85
CA HIS A 295 -16.02 -20.75 2.07
C HIS A 295 -15.12 -20.89 3.31
N ALA A 296 -14.53 -22.08 3.52
CA ALA A 296 -13.69 -22.33 4.68
C ALA A 296 -12.41 -21.47 4.66
N PRO A 297 -11.61 -21.43 3.57
CA PRO A 297 -10.46 -20.54 3.48
C PRO A 297 -10.81 -19.06 3.67
N LEU A 298 -11.92 -18.58 3.09
CA LEU A 298 -12.36 -17.21 3.26
C LEU A 298 -12.64 -16.88 4.75
N LEU A 299 -13.39 -17.73 5.44
CA LEU A 299 -13.73 -17.52 6.85
C LEU A 299 -12.49 -17.60 7.75
N GLU A 300 -11.56 -18.51 7.49
CA GLU A 300 -10.32 -18.61 8.26
C GLU A 300 -9.48 -17.33 8.14
N VAL A 301 -9.26 -16.86 6.92
CA VAL A 301 -8.52 -15.62 6.64
C VAL A 301 -9.20 -14.42 7.28
N PHE A 302 -10.51 -14.36 7.10
CA PHE A 302 -11.31 -13.25 7.62
C PHE A 302 -11.28 -13.18 9.14
N ARG A 303 -11.46 -14.31 9.84
CA ARG A 303 -11.35 -14.39 11.30
C ARG A 303 -9.98 -13.98 11.81
N ALA A 304 -8.91 -14.52 11.20
CA ALA A 304 -7.56 -14.17 11.58
C ALA A 304 -7.29 -12.67 11.38
N GLY A 305 -7.70 -12.12 10.23
CA GLY A 305 -7.52 -10.70 9.92
C GLY A 305 -8.30 -9.77 10.81
N LEU A 306 -9.58 -10.08 11.09
CA LEU A 306 -10.39 -9.30 12.03
C LEU A 306 -9.74 -9.23 13.43
N THR A 307 -9.20 -10.36 13.91
CA THR A 307 -8.53 -10.42 15.22
C THR A 307 -7.27 -9.55 15.26
N LEU A 308 -6.59 -9.37 14.13
CA LEU A 308 -5.41 -8.49 14.02
C LEU A 308 -5.82 -7.02 13.84
N ILE A 309 -6.90 -6.73 13.11
CA ILE A 309 -7.34 -5.36 12.80
C ILE A 309 -8.05 -4.71 14.00
N ALA A 310 -8.91 -5.43 14.69
CA ALA A 310 -9.72 -4.85 15.76
C ALA A 310 -8.89 -4.14 16.84
N PRO A 311 -7.79 -4.71 17.37
CA PRO A 311 -6.95 -3.99 18.34
C PRO A 311 -6.26 -2.76 17.75
N ILE A 312 -5.89 -2.79 16.47
CA ILE A 312 -5.29 -1.61 15.79
C ILE A 312 -6.30 -0.46 15.78
N VAL A 313 -7.52 -0.73 15.32
CA VAL A 313 -8.61 0.26 15.30
C VAL A 313 -8.93 0.77 16.70
N GLY A 314 -8.99 -0.13 17.70
CA GLY A 314 -9.22 0.25 19.09
C GLY A 314 -8.12 1.14 19.66
N VAL A 315 -6.86 0.83 19.40
CA VAL A 315 -5.72 1.68 19.83
C VAL A 315 -5.76 3.05 19.14
N ILE A 316 -6.10 3.10 17.86
CA ILE A 316 -6.27 4.38 17.13
C ILE A 316 -7.40 5.20 17.75
N ALA A 317 -8.53 4.58 18.06
CA ALA A 317 -9.67 5.26 18.66
C ALA A 317 -9.33 5.90 20.01
N VAL A 318 -8.53 5.22 20.84
CA VAL A 318 -8.19 5.70 22.19
C VAL A 318 -6.99 6.62 22.20
N ALA A 319 -5.90 6.27 21.52
CA ALA A 319 -4.62 6.99 21.58
C ALA A 319 -4.37 7.91 20.38
N GLY A 320 -5.12 7.74 19.28
CA GLY A 320 -4.90 8.49 18.04
C GLY A 320 -4.84 10.00 18.24
N PRO A 321 -5.85 10.64 18.91
CA PRO A 321 -5.82 12.08 19.11
C PRO A 321 -4.61 12.56 19.93
N ALA A 322 -4.22 11.80 20.97
CA ALA A 322 -3.06 12.15 21.80
C ALA A 322 -1.74 12.00 21.03
N VAL A 323 -1.59 10.93 20.24
CA VAL A 323 -0.37 10.70 19.45
C VAL A 323 -0.28 11.73 18.31
N ALA A 324 -1.37 11.99 17.59
CA ALA A 324 -1.39 12.98 16.52
C ALA A 324 -1.12 14.39 17.05
N SER A 325 -1.58 14.73 18.26
CA SER A 325 -1.34 16.03 18.87
C SER A 325 0.10 16.29 19.31
N LEU A 326 1.00 15.31 19.17
CA LEU A 326 2.44 15.54 19.33
C LEU A 326 3.05 16.33 18.16
N VAL A 327 2.37 16.32 17.00
CA VAL A 327 2.88 16.93 15.76
C VAL A 327 1.86 17.84 15.07
N LEU A 328 0.59 17.76 15.42
CA LEU A 328 -0.52 18.56 14.92
C LEU A 328 -1.17 19.32 16.06
N ASP A 329 -1.90 20.39 15.74
CA ASP A 329 -2.80 20.99 16.71
C ASP A 329 -3.95 20.06 17.09
N SER A 330 -4.73 20.45 18.11
CA SER A 330 -5.74 19.55 18.70
C SER A 330 -6.89 19.20 17.76
N ASP A 331 -7.24 20.11 16.89
CA ASP A 331 -8.39 19.95 16.00
C ASP A 331 -8.00 19.10 14.79
N ASP A 332 -6.85 19.36 14.19
CA ASP A 332 -6.30 18.54 13.14
C ASP A 332 -5.99 17.11 13.59
N ALA A 333 -5.45 16.95 14.80
CA ALA A 333 -5.18 15.63 15.37
C ALA A 333 -6.48 14.82 15.52
N ARG A 334 -7.58 15.48 15.88
CA ARG A 334 -8.91 14.85 15.94
C ARG A 334 -9.42 14.52 14.54
N VAL A 335 -9.40 15.49 13.62
CA VAL A 335 -9.85 15.29 12.23
C VAL A 335 -9.07 14.15 11.55
N LEU A 336 -7.74 14.12 11.71
CA LEU A 336 -6.91 13.02 11.20
C LEU A 336 -7.34 11.67 11.78
N THR A 337 -7.51 11.60 13.10
CA THR A 337 -7.89 10.36 13.78
C THR A 337 -9.28 9.88 13.34
N ASP A 338 -10.26 10.79 13.31
CA ASP A 338 -11.63 10.47 12.92
C ASP A 338 -11.71 10.04 11.44
N THR A 339 -10.89 10.65 10.57
CA THR A 339 -10.77 10.24 9.16
C THR A 339 -10.17 8.83 9.03
N VAL A 340 -9.11 8.51 9.78
CA VAL A 340 -8.53 7.15 9.81
C VAL A 340 -9.55 6.14 10.32
N LEU A 341 -10.32 6.49 11.36
CA LEU A 341 -11.38 5.62 11.89
C LEU A 341 -12.51 5.41 10.89
N ALA A 342 -12.94 6.46 10.17
CA ALA A 342 -13.92 6.34 9.10
C ALA A 342 -13.45 5.40 7.98
N MET A 343 -12.17 5.45 7.63
CA MET A 343 -11.56 4.54 6.63
C MET A 343 -11.36 3.13 7.16
N SER A 344 -11.26 2.93 8.48
CA SER A 344 -10.83 1.65 9.10
C SER A 344 -11.75 0.46 8.79
N GLY A 345 -13.03 0.69 8.51
CA GLY A 345 -13.91 -0.34 7.98
C GLY A 345 -13.42 -0.94 6.65
N GLY A 346 -12.64 -0.18 5.87
CA GLY A 346 -11.97 -0.65 4.66
C GLY A 346 -10.91 -1.72 4.94
N LEU A 347 -10.25 -1.71 6.11
CA LEU A 347 -9.32 -2.78 6.52
C LEU A 347 -10.05 -4.12 6.68
N VAL A 348 -11.25 -4.09 7.26
CA VAL A 348 -12.11 -5.28 7.41
C VAL A 348 -12.45 -5.85 6.04
N LEU A 349 -12.84 -4.98 5.10
CA LEU A 349 -13.18 -5.39 3.75
C LEU A 349 -11.96 -5.93 2.99
N ALA A 350 -10.82 -5.29 3.16
CA ALA A 350 -9.57 -5.69 2.51
C ALA A 350 -9.12 -7.12 2.90
N VAL A 351 -9.41 -7.57 4.11
CA VAL A 351 -9.13 -8.96 4.52
C VAL A 351 -10.05 -9.97 3.81
N ALA A 352 -11.26 -9.57 3.44
CA ALA A 352 -12.16 -10.45 2.70
C ALA A 352 -11.80 -10.58 1.20
N MET A 353 -11.01 -9.64 0.64
CA MET A 353 -10.73 -9.54 -0.79
C MET A 353 -9.78 -10.59 -1.37
N PRO A 354 -8.70 -11.04 -0.69
CA PRO A 354 -7.69 -11.91 -1.28
C PRO A 354 -8.28 -13.18 -1.89
N VAL A 355 -9.22 -13.81 -1.22
CA VAL A 355 -9.81 -15.08 -1.67
C VAL A 355 -10.63 -14.91 -2.95
N PRO A 356 -11.60 -13.99 -3.04
CA PRO A 356 -12.33 -13.71 -4.28
C PRO A 356 -11.42 -13.28 -5.44
N LEU A 357 -10.42 -12.43 -5.17
CA LEU A 357 -9.50 -11.96 -6.21
C LEU A 357 -8.66 -13.10 -6.79
N VAL A 358 -8.06 -13.94 -5.95
CA VAL A 358 -7.31 -15.13 -6.41
C VAL A 358 -8.22 -16.05 -7.22
N ALA A 359 -9.43 -16.29 -6.75
CA ALA A 359 -10.39 -17.13 -7.46
C ALA A 359 -10.78 -16.57 -8.84
N LEU A 360 -10.96 -15.26 -8.97
CA LEU A 360 -11.27 -14.65 -10.26
C LEU A 360 -10.06 -14.65 -11.19
N TYR A 361 -8.85 -14.41 -10.67
CA TYR A 361 -7.62 -14.46 -11.47
C TYR A 361 -7.31 -15.86 -11.98
N THR A 362 -7.46 -16.90 -11.16
CA THR A 362 -7.26 -18.29 -11.57
C THR A 362 -8.28 -18.75 -12.62
N ARG A 363 -9.49 -18.16 -12.61
CA ARG A 363 -10.50 -18.36 -13.68
C ARG A 363 -10.26 -17.51 -14.94
N GLY A 364 -9.19 -16.72 -15.01
CA GLY A 364 -8.90 -15.83 -16.12
C GLY A 364 -9.88 -14.65 -16.25
N ARG A 365 -10.68 -14.34 -15.21
CA ARG A 365 -11.70 -13.29 -15.24
C ARG A 365 -11.14 -11.90 -14.94
N TYR A 366 -10.00 -11.56 -15.55
CA TYR A 366 -9.31 -10.26 -15.35
C TYR A 366 -10.22 -9.07 -15.69
N ALA A 367 -11.01 -9.16 -16.77
CA ALA A 367 -11.92 -8.10 -17.17
C ALA A 367 -13.00 -7.81 -16.10
N ALA A 368 -13.46 -8.83 -15.39
CA ALA A 368 -14.42 -8.64 -14.30
C ALA A 368 -13.77 -7.89 -13.11
N VAL A 369 -12.53 -8.20 -12.77
CA VAL A 369 -11.79 -7.47 -11.72
C VAL A 369 -11.54 -6.02 -12.12
N ALA A 370 -11.15 -5.79 -13.40
CA ALA A 370 -10.98 -4.44 -13.93
C ALA A 370 -12.29 -3.64 -13.92
N ALA A 371 -13.43 -4.27 -14.27
CA ALA A 371 -14.74 -3.63 -14.21
C ALA A 371 -15.16 -3.24 -12.79
N VAL A 372 -14.87 -4.09 -11.79
CA VAL A 372 -15.09 -3.74 -10.37
C VAL A 372 -14.21 -2.56 -9.95
N GLY A 373 -12.97 -2.54 -10.41
CA GLY A 373 -12.09 -1.39 -10.17
C GLY A 373 -12.63 -0.09 -10.77
N LEU A 374 -13.07 -0.12 -12.04
CA LEU A 374 -13.65 1.04 -12.70
C LEU A 374 -14.94 1.50 -12.01
N GLN A 375 -15.82 0.57 -11.63
CA GLN A 375 -17.00 0.88 -10.81
C GLN A 375 -16.60 1.58 -9.51
N GLY A 376 -15.53 1.12 -8.85
CA GLY A 376 -15.00 1.75 -7.65
C GLY A 376 -14.59 3.20 -7.89
N VAL A 377 -13.91 3.52 -8.98
CA VAL A 377 -13.53 4.91 -9.33
C VAL A 377 -14.75 5.78 -9.55
N VAL A 378 -15.73 5.31 -10.32
CA VAL A 378 -16.97 6.07 -10.60
C VAL A 378 -17.76 6.32 -9.31
N LEU A 379 -17.88 5.28 -8.47
CA LEU A 379 -18.57 5.39 -7.18
C LEU A 379 -17.84 6.32 -6.22
N GLN A 380 -16.49 6.23 -6.16
CA GLN A 380 -15.67 7.13 -5.34
C GLN A 380 -15.87 8.58 -5.76
N PHE A 381 -15.87 8.85 -7.06
CA PHE A 381 -16.14 10.20 -7.57
C PHE A 381 -17.50 10.71 -7.08
N GLY A 382 -18.56 9.93 -7.28
CA GLY A 382 -19.93 10.33 -6.88
C GLY A 382 -20.07 10.51 -5.37
N LEU A 383 -19.52 9.59 -4.57
CA LEU A 383 -19.58 9.67 -3.11
C LEU A 383 -18.70 10.80 -2.56
N SER A 384 -17.53 11.06 -3.16
CA SER A 384 -16.70 12.21 -2.77
C SER A 384 -17.36 13.55 -3.09
N ALA A 385 -18.04 13.66 -4.24
CA ALA A 385 -18.83 14.86 -4.58
C ALA A 385 -19.96 15.13 -3.56
N ILE A 386 -20.61 14.06 -3.08
CA ILE A 386 -21.61 14.18 -2.01
C ILE A 386 -20.94 14.55 -0.67
N ALA A 387 -19.80 13.91 -0.35
CA ALA A 387 -19.11 14.10 0.91
C ALA A 387 -18.60 15.54 1.11
N VAL A 388 -18.15 16.20 0.05
CA VAL A 388 -17.75 17.62 0.09
C VAL A 388 -18.92 18.51 0.52
N GLY A 389 -20.16 18.17 0.17
CA GLY A 389 -21.35 18.93 0.62
C GLY A 389 -21.56 18.91 2.14
N PHE A 390 -20.87 18.04 2.88
CA PHE A 390 -20.87 18.03 4.36
C PHE A 390 -19.72 18.84 4.97
N ASP A 391 -18.87 19.46 4.17
CA ASP A 391 -17.70 20.22 4.60
C ASP A 391 -16.83 19.44 5.62
N SER A 392 -16.58 18.16 5.35
CA SER A 392 -15.94 17.25 6.30
C SER A 392 -15.00 16.24 5.64
N LEU A 393 -13.75 16.26 6.10
CA LEU A 393 -12.74 15.27 5.69
C LEU A 393 -13.12 13.84 6.12
N VAL A 394 -13.81 13.72 7.26
CA VAL A 394 -14.32 12.43 7.76
C VAL A 394 -15.35 11.83 6.79
N ALA A 395 -16.19 12.67 6.18
CA ALA A 395 -17.14 12.23 5.16
C ALA A 395 -16.45 11.66 3.92
N LEU A 396 -15.30 12.19 3.50
CA LEU A 396 -14.47 11.60 2.45
C LEU A 396 -13.89 10.24 2.87
N GLY A 397 -13.54 10.07 4.14
CA GLY A 397 -13.15 8.77 4.71
C GLY A 397 -14.28 7.74 4.59
N PHE A 398 -15.52 8.11 4.93
CA PHE A 398 -16.69 7.26 4.74
C PHE A 398 -17.00 6.99 3.25
N ALA A 399 -16.81 7.95 2.36
CA ALA A 399 -16.95 7.73 0.92
C ALA A 399 -16.01 6.61 0.44
N SER A 400 -14.76 6.61 0.92
CA SER A 400 -13.79 5.56 0.61
C SER A 400 -14.20 4.20 1.19
N LEU A 401 -14.73 4.16 2.41
CA LEU A 401 -15.29 2.94 3.00
C LEU A 401 -16.45 2.37 2.18
N LEU A 402 -17.41 3.22 1.82
CA LEU A 402 -18.60 2.80 1.04
C LEU A 402 -18.21 2.31 -0.36
N THR A 403 -17.25 2.95 -1.00
CA THR A 403 -16.68 2.48 -2.28
C THR A 403 -16.04 1.11 -2.13
N GLY A 404 -15.24 0.90 -1.10
CA GLY A 404 -14.63 -0.40 -0.78
C GLY A 404 -15.68 -1.48 -0.51
N LEU A 405 -16.73 -1.15 0.25
CA LEU A 405 -17.85 -2.06 0.55
C LEU A 405 -18.59 -2.49 -0.72
N ALA A 406 -18.90 -1.55 -1.61
CA ALA A 406 -19.55 -1.87 -2.89
C ALA A 406 -18.67 -2.79 -3.75
N GLY A 407 -17.38 -2.51 -3.86
CA GLY A 407 -16.42 -3.36 -4.55
C GLY A 407 -16.35 -4.77 -3.96
N ALA A 408 -16.32 -4.87 -2.62
CA ALA A 408 -16.34 -6.13 -1.89
C ALA A 408 -17.58 -6.98 -2.21
N ILE A 409 -18.75 -6.37 -2.12
CA ILE A 409 -20.01 -7.03 -2.41
C ILE A 409 -20.02 -7.57 -3.85
N VAL A 410 -19.60 -6.75 -4.82
CA VAL A 410 -19.57 -7.17 -6.23
C VAL A 410 -18.58 -8.30 -6.47
N LEU A 411 -17.37 -8.25 -5.86
CA LEU A 411 -16.41 -9.35 -5.97
C LEU A 411 -16.93 -10.65 -5.36
N LEU A 412 -17.63 -10.59 -4.23
CA LEU A 412 -18.26 -11.75 -3.61
C LEU A 412 -19.40 -12.30 -4.49
N LEU A 413 -20.23 -11.43 -5.09
CA LEU A 413 -21.28 -11.83 -6.04
C LEU A 413 -20.69 -12.51 -7.28
N LEU A 414 -19.60 -11.99 -7.83
CA LEU A 414 -18.92 -12.57 -8.99
C LEU A 414 -18.28 -13.93 -8.69
N THR A 415 -17.86 -14.14 -7.44
CA THR A 415 -17.17 -15.37 -7.01
C THR A 415 -18.17 -16.46 -6.58
N PHE A 416 -19.17 -16.10 -5.77
CA PHE A 416 -20.09 -17.02 -5.11
C PHE A 416 -21.52 -17.04 -5.73
N GLY A 417 -21.80 -16.13 -6.67
CA GLY A 417 -23.12 -16.03 -7.30
C GLY A 417 -24.24 -15.82 -6.26
N ARG A 418 -25.31 -16.63 -6.33
CA ARG A 418 -26.44 -16.57 -5.38
C ARG A 418 -26.04 -16.91 -3.94
N GLY A 419 -24.93 -17.64 -3.75
CA GLY A 419 -24.39 -17.97 -2.43
C GLY A 419 -23.76 -16.78 -1.69
N ALA A 420 -23.46 -15.69 -2.41
CA ALA A 420 -22.77 -14.51 -1.87
C ALA A 420 -23.50 -13.91 -0.65
N TRP A 421 -24.83 -13.88 -0.65
CA TRP A 421 -25.61 -13.34 0.48
C TRP A 421 -25.44 -14.14 1.77
N ARG A 422 -25.31 -15.48 1.67
CA ARG A 422 -24.97 -16.32 2.83
C ARG A 422 -23.55 -16.04 3.33
N VAL A 423 -22.62 -15.86 2.40
CA VAL A 423 -21.24 -15.49 2.73
C VAL A 423 -21.20 -14.12 3.43
N LEU A 424 -21.87 -13.11 2.88
CA LEU A 424 -22.00 -11.79 3.49
C LEU A 424 -22.60 -11.83 4.89
N ALA A 425 -23.64 -12.61 5.10
CA ALA A 425 -24.26 -12.79 6.42
C ALA A 425 -23.27 -13.44 7.41
N LEU A 426 -22.50 -14.45 6.97
CA LEU A 426 -21.46 -15.07 7.80
C LEU A 426 -20.34 -14.08 8.13
N LEU A 427 -19.83 -13.35 7.16
CA LEU A 427 -18.80 -12.32 7.38
C LEU A 427 -19.32 -11.22 8.31
N GLY A 428 -20.55 -10.75 8.12
CA GLY A 428 -21.20 -9.77 9.00
C GLY A 428 -21.31 -10.25 10.45
N ARG A 429 -21.68 -11.51 10.65
CA ARG A 429 -21.68 -12.12 11.99
C ARG A 429 -20.29 -12.11 12.65
N GLU A 430 -19.24 -12.47 11.90
CA GLU A 430 -17.88 -12.46 12.44
C GLU A 430 -17.42 -11.03 12.79
N VAL A 431 -17.79 -10.05 11.96
CA VAL A 431 -17.54 -8.62 12.26
C VAL A 431 -18.23 -8.21 13.56
N LEU A 432 -19.51 -8.54 13.73
CA LEU A 432 -20.26 -8.20 14.94
C LEU A 432 -19.66 -8.84 16.19
N LEU A 433 -19.23 -10.10 16.11
CA LEU A 433 -18.60 -10.80 17.23
C LEU A 433 -17.28 -10.12 17.64
N VAL A 434 -16.40 -9.84 16.69
CA VAL A 434 -15.10 -9.20 16.98
C VAL A 434 -15.29 -7.75 17.40
N ALA A 435 -16.24 -7.03 16.80
CA ALA A 435 -16.59 -5.66 17.19
C ALA A 435 -17.14 -5.59 18.63
N ALA A 436 -17.97 -6.56 19.05
CA ALA A 436 -18.46 -6.64 20.41
C ALA A 436 -17.30 -6.83 21.42
N VAL A 437 -16.37 -7.74 21.13
CA VAL A 437 -15.17 -7.95 21.96
C VAL A 437 -14.28 -6.71 21.97
N GLY A 438 -14.10 -6.07 20.81
CA GLY A 438 -13.38 -4.78 20.70
C GLY A 438 -14.04 -3.69 21.54
N ALA A 439 -15.37 -3.55 21.44
CA ALA A 439 -16.11 -2.57 22.23
C ALA A 439 -15.96 -2.80 23.74
N LEU A 440 -16.09 -4.06 24.21
CA LEU A 440 -15.88 -4.41 25.61
C LEU A 440 -14.49 -4.04 26.11
N ALA A 441 -13.47 -4.15 25.27
CA ALA A 441 -12.09 -3.84 25.62
C ALA A 441 -11.77 -2.34 25.55
N PHE A 442 -12.21 -1.65 24.49
CA PHE A 442 -11.74 -0.30 24.19
C PHE A 442 -12.70 0.82 24.57
N VAL A 443 -14.03 0.57 24.71
CA VAL A 443 -14.96 1.62 25.15
C VAL A 443 -14.66 2.08 26.59
N PRO A 444 -14.40 1.20 27.57
CA PRO A 444 -13.97 1.63 28.90
C PRO A 444 -12.62 2.37 28.85
N ALA A 445 -11.67 1.90 28.04
CA ALA A 445 -10.37 2.53 27.88
C ALA A 445 -10.49 3.94 27.27
N LEU A 446 -11.36 4.11 26.28
CA LEU A 446 -11.67 5.41 25.67
C LEU A 446 -12.28 6.37 26.70
N TRP A 447 -13.26 5.90 27.45
CA TRP A 447 -13.94 6.71 28.47
C TRP A 447 -12.99 7.19 29.56
N LEU A 448 -12.18 6.27 30.09
CA LEU A 448 -11.15 6.59 31.08
C LEU A 448 -10.04 7.51 30.50
N GLY A 449 -9.68 7.31 29.24
CA GLY A 449 -8.71 8.17 28.54
C GLY A 449 -9.24 9.60 28.34
N VAL A 450 -10.51 9.75 28.05
CA VAL A 450 -11.18 11.08 27.95
C VAL A 450 -11.22 11.78 29.30
N LEU A 451 -11.60 11.07 30.38
CA LEU A 451 -11.65 11.62 31.74
C LEU A 451 -10.26 11.98 32.28
N GLY A 452 -9.25 11.16 31.97
CA GLY A 452 -7.88 11.35 32.48
C GLY A 452 -7.02 12.29 31.65
N GLY A 453 -7.53 12.80 30.55
CA GLY A 453 -6.85 13.72 29.64
C GLY A 453 -5.84 13.01 28.71
N ARG A 454 -5.24 13.81 27.79
CA ARG A 454 -4.42 13.29 26.69
C ARG A 454 -3.23 12.44 27.12
N ALA A 455 -2.59 12.76 28.25
CA ALA A 455 -1.44 12.00 28.74
C ALA A 455 -1.78 10.55 29.14
N LEU A 456 -3.03 10.29 29.55
CA LEU A 456 -3.49 8.96 29.93
C LEU A 456 -3.99 8.11 28.73
N GLN A 457 -4.33 8.72 27.62
CA GLN A 457 -4.86 8.00 26.44
C GLN A 457 -3.95 6.86 25.94
N PRO A 458 -2.62 7.02 25.78
CA PRO A 458 -1.75 5.92 25.37
C PRO A 458 -1.72 4.76 26.39
N VAL A 459 -1.77 5.07 27.68
CA VAL A 459 -1.80 4.07 28.75
C VAL A 459 -3.14 3.29 28.72
N MET A 460 -4.25 4.00 28.54
CA MET A 460 -5.58 3.38 28.42
C MET A 460 -5.70 2.54 27.14
N ALA A 461 -5.08 2.97 26.03
CA ALA A 461 -5.02 2.18 24.80
C ALA A 461 -4.26 0.86 25.00
N LEU A 462 -3.15 0.89 25.75
CA LEU A 462 -2.41 -0.32 26.13
C LEU A 462 -3.26 -1.23 27.04
N GLY A 463 -3.98 -0.68 28.00
CA GLY A 463 -4.94 -1.40 28.83
C GLY A 463 -6.04 -2.06 28.00
N GLY A 464 -6.63 -1.32 27.05
CA GLY A 464 -7.61 -1.84 26.09
C GLY A 464 -7.04 -2.96 25.20
N LEU A 465 -5.79 -2.83 24.76
CA LEU A 465 -5.11 -3.88 24.00
C LEU A 465 -4.95 -5.18 24.82
N VAL A 466 -4.49 -5.06 26.07
CA VAL A 466 -4.35 -6.21 26.96
C VAL A 466 -5.72 -6.85 27.23
N ALA A 467 -6.75 -6.04 27.50
CA ALA A 467 -8.12 -6.50 27.69
C ALA A 467 -8.65 -7.21 26.43
N PHE A 468 -8.42 -6.65 25.24
CA PHE A 468 -8.80 -7.27 23.97
C PHE A 468 -8.15 -8.64 23.79
N VAL A 469 -6.84 -8.75 24.02
CA VAL A 469 -6.11 -10.03 23.91
C VAL A 469 -6.68 -11.07 24.87
N ALA A 470 -6.96 -10.70 26.13
CA ALA A 470 -7.54 -11.58 27.12
C ALA A 470 -8.95 -12.03 26.72
N LEU A 471 -9.81 -11.08 26.35
CA LEU A 471 -11.19 -11.36 25.92
C LEU A 471 -11.25 -12.16 24.61
N ALA A 472 -10.44 -11.83 23.62
CA ALA A 472 -10.38 -12.56 22.35
C ALA A 472 -9.94 -14.01 22.57
N ARG A 473 -8.94 -14.24 23.44
CA ARG A 473 -8.49 -15.58 23.79
C ARG A 473 -9.57 -16.41 24.49
N TRP A 474 -10.40 -15.77 25.30
CA TRP A 474 -11.43 -16.43 26.06
C TRP A 474 -12.76 -16.59 25.31
N LEU A 475 -13.25 -15.51 24.65
CA LEU A 475 -14.55 -15.48 23.97
C LEU A 475 -14.46 -15.96 22.49
N LEU A 476 -13.29 -15.80 21.84
CA LEU A 476 -13.06 -16.10 20.43
C LEU A 476 -11.88 -17.07 20.23
N PRO A 477 -11.85 -18.25 20.88
CA PRO A 477 -10.67 -19.12 20.86
C PRO A 477 -10.25 -19.54 19.45
N ARG A 478 -11.20 -19.84 18.57
CA ARG A 478 -10.92 -20.19 17.16
C ARG A 478 -10.27 -19.04 16.38
N HIS A 479 -10.72 -17.82 16.55
CA HIS A 479 -10.16 -16.63 15.91
C HIS A 479 -8.73 -16.39 16.41
N TRP A 480 -8.53 -16.53 17.73
CA TRP A 480 -7.24 -16.35 18.36
C TRP A 480 -6.20 -17.37 17.88
N GLU A 481 -6.56 -18.65 17.81
CA GLU A 481 -5.71 -19.70 17.26
C GLU A 481 -5.30 -19.42 15.81
N LEU A 482 -6.24 -18.99 14.98
CA LEU A 482 -5.95 -18.62 13.58
C LEU A 482 -5.01 -17.42 13.49
N ALA A 483 -5.24 -16.38 14.29
CA ALA A 483 -4.37 -15.22 14.36
C ALA A 483 -2.95 -15.62 14.83
N GLN A 484 -2.82 -16.50 15.80
CA GLN A 484 -1.54 -17.04 16.26
C GLN A 484 -0.81 -17.86 15.17
N ARG A 485 -1.52 -18.64 14.37
CA ARG A 485 -0.93 -19.38 13.24
C ARG A 485 -0.34 -18.46 12.19
N VAL A 486 -0.97 -17.32 11.95
CA VAL A 486 -0.48 -16.28 11.01
C VAL A 486 0.69 -15.50 11.58
N ALA A 487 0.59 -15.07 12.84
CA ALA A 487 1.61 -14.24 13.51
C ALA A 487 2.78 -15.06 14.10
N GLY A 488 2.55 -16.33 14.45
CA GLY A 488 3.50 -17.20 15.17
C GLY A 488 4.85 -17.38 14.50
N PRO A 489 4.96 -17.60 13.18
CA PRO A 489 6.24 -17.71 12.50
C PRO A 489 7.10 -16.43 12.60
N ALA A 490 6.48 -15.25 12.63
CA ALA A 490 7.17 -13.99 12.82
C ALA A 490 7.67 -13.81 14.27
N LEU A 491 6.82 -14.11 15.24
CA LEU A 491 7.15 -14.02 16.67
C LEU A 491 8.18 -15.06 17.12
N GLY A 492 8.13 -16.25 16.57
CA GLY A 492 9.12 -17.33 16.86
C GLY A 492 10.53 -16.99 16.40
N ARG A 493 10.68 -16.21 15.32
CA ARG A 493 11.99 -15.72 14.85
C ARG A 493 12.53 -14.59 15.72
N LEU A 494 11.69 -13.67 16.15
CA LEU A 494 12.07 -12.61 17.09
C LEU A 494 12.55 -13.19 18.43
N ARG A 495 11.95 -14.28 18.92
CA ARG A 495 12.40 -14.99 20.12
C ARG A 495 13.77 -15.65 19.91
N ARG A 496 14.00 -16.30 18.77
CA ARG A 496 15.29 -16.92 18.45
C ARG A 496 16.41 -15.89 18.25
N TRP A 497 16.11 -14.71 17.76
CA TRP A 497 17.05 -13.60 17.66
C TRP A 497 17.49 -13.08 19.03
N ARG A 498 16.57 -13.04 20.01
CA ARG A 498 16.87 -12.65 21.41
C ARG A 498 17.61 -13.72 22.20
N SER A 499 17.48 -15.00 21.83
CA SER A 499 18.15 -16.12 22.49
C SER A 499 19.47 -16.55 21.83
N ALA A 500 19.85 -15.94 20.72
CA ALA A 500 21.19 -16.13 20.15
C ALA A 500 22.21 -15.48 21.09
N PRO A 501 23.18 -16.23 21.62
CA PRO A 501 24.19 -15.67 22.52
C PRO A 501 24.96 -14.59 21.77
N ALA A 502 25.09 -13.41 22.40
CA ALA A 502 25.87 -12.29 21.90
C ALA A 502 27.37 -12.66 21.88
N GLY A 503 27.79 -13.50 20.93
CA GLY A 503 29.17 -14.01 20.90
C GLY A 503 29.47 -14.98 19.78
N ALA A 504 28.49 -15.48 19.02
CA ALA A 504 28.77 -16.28 17.82
C ALA A 504 29.10 -15.34 16.67
N GLY A 505 30.33 -14.88 16.57
CA GLY A 505 30.88 -14.21 15.41
C GLY A 505 30.78 -15.11 14.17
N PRO A 506 30.73 -14.54 12.94
CA PRO A 506 30.70 -15.29 11.71
C PRO A 506 32.10 -15.88 11.44
N GLY A 507 32.38 -17.05 12.03
CA GLY A 507 33.70 -17.70 11.89
C GLY A 507 33.85 -18.91 12.79
N ALA A 508 33.02 -19.94 12.57
CA ALA A 508 33.30 -21.33 12.94
C ALA A 508 32.58 -22.27 11.94
#